data_2b8467a3d6ffb2d0d40a3b0a049301d2
#
_entry.id   2b8467a3d6ffb2d0d40a3b0a049301d2
#
_cell.length_a   1.000
_cell.length_b   1.000
_cell.length_c   1.000
_cell.angle_alpha   90.00
_cell.angle_beta   90.00
_cell.angle_gamma   90.00
#
_symmetry.space_group_name_H-M   'P 1'
#
loop_
_entity.id
_entity.type
_entity.pdbx_description
1 polymer ?
#
loop_
_entity_poly.entity_id
_entity_poly.type
_entity_poly.pdbx_seq_one_letter_code
_entity_poly.pdbx_strand_id
1 'polypeptide(L)'
;MGITFFAILLRIISNSMSNVYQKQLTAKAIDPFLINFIMYLGLTICCIPIIIRTTFLTFPHQIWTNAILGGMCGALGNSYLVKALKNGELSILGPINAYKSVVALVFGIILLHEIPSITGLVGIILIICGSYFIFDTQEEGFSFKLLKRKDIRYRFYALIFTAIEAVFVKNVILYSDVKISFMFWSFFGMVFTGILLLPKLTNLTSLNQILTTKKFIFTRLLLIILCMGGMQICTNIVFSRMNVSYGLALFQLSTILSVFLGWHYFKEQQILKKLLGSSIMIVGAIIIILCK
;
A
#
# COMPACT_ATOMS: atom_id res chain seq x y z
N MET A 1 3.54 -3.74 -24.81
CA MET A 1 2.40 -3.05 -24.17
C MET A 1 1.48 -4.00 -23.41
N GLY A 2 1.04 -5.14 -23.94
CA GLY A 2 0.07 -6.03 -23.29
C GLY A 2 0.44 -6.51 -21.89
N ILE A 3 1.69 -6.95 -21.66
CA ILE A 3 2.13 -7.43 -20.33
C ILE A 3 2.04 -6.34 -19.25
N THR A 4 2.40 -5.10 -19.59
CA THR A 4 2.35 -3.98 -18.64
C THR A 4 0.91 -3.63 -18.27
N PHE A 5 0.02 -3.60 -19.27
CA PHE A 5 -1.41 -3.37 -19.05
C PHE A 5 -2.03 -4.46 -18.15
N PHE A 6 -1.76 -5.73 -18.45
CA PHE A 6 -2.21 -6.85 -17.64
C PHE A 6 -1.66 -6.78 -16.20
N ALA A 7 -0.37 -6.43 -16.04
CA ALA A 7 0.24 -6.26 -14.73
C ALA A 7 -0.44 -5.12 -13.93
N ILE A 8 -0.79 -4.01 -14.56
CA ILE A 8 -1.51 -2.91 -13.91
C ILE A 8 -2.89 -3.38 -13.42
N LEU A 9 -3.67 -4.06 -14.27
CA LEU A 9 -4.99 -4.57 -13.89
C LEU A 9 -4.91 -5.58 -12.75
N LEU A 10 -4.02 -6.56 -12.86
CA LEU A 10 -3.82 -7.57 -11.82
C LEU A 10 -3.37 -6.94 -10.50
N ARG A 11 -2.48 -5.96 -10.56
CA ARG A 11 -2.02 -5.19 -9.39
C ARG A 11 -3.18 -4.45 -8.71
N ILE A 12 -4.06 -3.79 -9.47
CA ILE A 12 -5.22 -3.06 -8.96
C ILE A 12 -6.16 -4.02 -8.21
N ILE A 13 -6.50 -5.14 -8.83
CA ILE A 13 -7.38 -6.15 -8.24
C ILE A 13 -6.75 -6.76 -6.99
N SER A 14 -5.50 -7.21 -7.09
CA SER A 14 -4.79 -7.87 -6.00
C SER A 14 -4.61 -6.95 -4.78
N ASN A 15 -4.28 -5.66 -5.00
CA ASN A 15 -4.16 -4.69 -3.92
C ASN A 15 -5.49 -4.46 -3.19
N SER A 16 -6.57 -4.27 -3.93
CA SER A 16 -7.89 -4.01 -3.34
C SER A 16 -8.43 -5.23 -2.60
N MET A 17 -8.24 -6.43 -3.16
CA MET A 17 -8.65 -7.68 -2.50
C MET A 17 -7.81 -7.97 -1.24
N SER A 18 -6.51 -7.72 -1.25
CA SER A 18 -5.68 -7.88 -0.05
C SER A 18 -6.16 -6.99 1.10
N ASN A 19 -6.54 -5.74 0.81
CA ASN A 19 -7.10 -4.82 1.80
C ASN A 19 -8.42 -5.34 2.41
N VAL A 20 -9.28 -5.96 1.60
CA VAL A 20 -10.52 -6.62 2.09
C VAL A 20 -10.17 -7.75 3.06
N TYR A 21 -9.27 -8.65 2.68
CA TYR A 21 -8.90 -9.78 3.55
C TYR A 21 -8.19 -9.34 4.82
N GLN A 22 -7.32 -8.33 4.75
CA GLN A 22 -6.67 -7.73 5.92
C GLN A 22 -7.72 -7.13 6.87
N LYS A 23 -8.72 -6.40 6.35
CA LYS A 23 -9.80 -5.83 7.16
C LYS A 23 -10.65 -6.93 7.80
N GLN A 24 -10.95 -8.02 7.07
CA GLN A 24 -11.68 -9.16 7.61
C GLN A 24 -10.93 -9.86 8.77
N LEU A 25 -9.61 -9.97 8.68
CA LEU A 25 -8.81 -10.56 9.76
C LEU A 25 -8.70 -9.63 10.97
N THR A 26 -8.54 -8.34 10.77
CA THR A 26 -8.52 -7.37 11.88
C THR A 26 -9.86 -7.27 12.58
N ALA A 27 -10.99 -7.47 11.87
CA ALA A 27 -12.33 -7.59 12.47
C ALA A 27 -12.48 -8.83 13.38
N LYS A 28 -11.63 -9.86 13.20
CA LYS A 28 -11.52 -11.03 14.10
C LYS A 28 -10.48 -10.82 15.21
N ALA A 29 -10.13 -9.57 15.52
CA ALA A 29 -9.18 -9.16 16.55
C ALA A 29 -7.74 -9.69 16.36
N ILE A 30 -7.35 -10.11 15.15
CA ILE A 30 -5.96 -10.51 14.87
C ILE A 30 -5.10 -9.24 14.79
N ASP A 31 -3.92 -9.30 15.42
CA ASP A 31 -3.01 -8.16 15.46
C ASP A 31 -2.49 -7.81 14.04
N PRO A 32 -2.53 -6.53 13.63
CA PRO A 32 -2.04 -6.07 12.33
C PRO A 32 -0.60 -6.44 12.00
N PHE A 33 0.30 -6.42 12.99
CA PHE A 33 1.70 -6.79 12.78
C PHE A 33 1.85 -8.29 12.54
N LEU A 34 1.04 -9.12 13.22
CA LEU A 34 1.03 -10.56 13.02
C LEU A 34 0.53 -10.92 11.60
N ILE A 35 -0.53 -10.25 11.12
CA ILE A 35 -1.03 -10.43 9.74
C ILE A 35 0.10 -10.15 8.73
N ASN A 36 0.79 -9.03 8.89
CA ASN A 36 1.88 -8.65 7.98
C ASN A 36 3.09 -9.56 8.10
N PHE A 37 3.46 -9.95 9.31
CA PHE A 37 4.58 -10.87 9.51
C PHE A 37 4.33 -12.22 8.81
N ILE A 38 3.14 -12.82 9.02
CA ILE A 38 2.78 -14.08 8.35
C ILE A 38 2.75 -13.93 6.83
N MET A 39 2.24 -12.81 6.34
CA MET A 39 2.22 -12.51 4.90
C MET A 39 3.65 -12.46 4.33
N TYR A 40 4.54 -11.66 4.91
CA TYR A 40 5.93 -11.57 4.45
C TYR A 40 6.71 -12.87 4.63
N LEU A 41 6.47 -13.61 5.73
CA LEU A 41 7.05 -14.94 5.95
C LEU A 41 6.63 -15.91 4.83
N GLY A 42 5.34 -15.98 4.51
CA GLY A 42 4.83 -16.83 3.43
C GLY A 42 5.45 -16.48 2.08
N LEU A 43 5.58 -15.17 1.76
CA LEU A 43 6.23 -14.71 0.53
C LEU A 43 7.74 -15.04 0.53
N THR A 44 8.42 -14.90 1.65
CA THR A 44 9.84 -15.27 1.79
C THR A 44 10.05 -16.77 1.58
N ILE A 45 9.16 -17.61 2.11
CA ILE A 45 9.18 -19.06 1.87
C ILE A 45 9.02 -19.34 0.37
N CYS A 46 8.11 -18.68 -0.33
CA CYS A 46 7.97 -18.80 -1.79
C CYS A 46 9.22 -18.35 -2.55
N CYS A 47 10.04 -17.47 -1.98
CA CYS A 47 11.29 -16.99 -2.57
C CYS A 47 12.49 -17.94 -2.34
N ILE A 48 12.37 -19.02 -1.54
CA ILE A 48 13.48 -19.92 -1.24
C ILE A 48 14.20 -20.42 -2.51
N PRO A 49 13.50 -20.81 -3.61
CA PRO A 49 14.19 -21.23 -4.83
C PRO A 49 15.02 -20.12 -5.49
N ILE A 50 14.63 -18.85 -5.32
CA ILE A 50 15.38 -17.69 -5.80
C ILE A 50 16.59 -17.46 -4.89
N ILE A 51 16.41 -17.52 -3.57
CA ILE A 51 17.46 -17.33 -2.56
C ILE A 51 18.62 -18.32 -2.79
N ILE A 52 18.32 -19.62 -2.98
CA ILE A 52 19.34 -20.68 -3.17
C ILE A 52 20.14 -20.47 -4.46
N ARG A 53 19.54 -19.90 -5.51
CA ARG A 53 20.19 -19.67 -6.80
C ARG A 53 20.92 -18.35 -6.93
N THR A 54 20.79 -17.48 -5.93
CA THR A 54 21.33 -16.11 -5.98
C THR A 54 22.70 -16.03 -5.32
N THR A 55 23.68 -15.48 -6.05
CA THR A 55 25.03 -15.20 -5.54
C THR A 55 25.07 -13.82 -4.89
N PHE A 56 24.80 -13.75 -3.61
CA PHE A 56 24.68 -12.48 -2.87
C PHE A 56 25.94 -11.63 -2.83
N LEU A 57 27.12 -12.26 -2.91
CA LEU A 57 28.44 -11.58 -2.85
C LEU A 57 28.72 -10.70 -4.08
N THR A 58 28.03 -10.92 -5.19
CA THR A 58 28.19 -10.15 -6.42
C THR A 58 27.41 -8.83 -6.42
N PHE A 59 26.54 -8.63 -5.46
CA PHE A 59 25.68 -7.43 -5.42
C PHE A 59 26.43 -6.21 -4.91
N PRO A 60 26.34 -5.05 -5.63
CA PRO A 60 26.92 -3.81 -5.19
C PRO A 60 26.22 -3.32 -3.91
N HIS A 61 26.94 -2.53 -3.12
CA HIS A 61 26.46 -1.99 -1.84
C HIS A 61 25.13 -1.24 -1.95
N GLN A 62 24.88 -0.59 -3.09
CA GLN A 62 23.65 0.14 -3.36
C GLN A 62 22.39 -0.75 -3.32
N ILE A 63 22.49 -2.03 -3.72
CA ILE A 63 21.34 -2.94 -3.62
C ILE A 63 20.97 -3.18 -2.16
N TRP A 64 21.97 -3.44 -1.30
CA TRP A 64 21.73 -3.73 0.11
C TRP A 64 21.09 -2.54 0.84
N THR A 65 21.64 -1.33 0.65
CA THR A 65 21.08 -0.13 1.27
C THR A 65 19.64 0.12 0.83
N ASN A 66 19.36 0.06 -0.48
CA ASN A 66 18.01 0.25 -1.00
C ASN A 66 17.05 -0.88 -0.57
N ALA A 67 17.51 -2.14 -0.51
CA ALA A 67 16.69 -3.26 -0.09
C ALA A 67 16.33 -3.19 1.40
N ILE A 68 17.27 -2.85 2.27
CA ILE A 68 17.05 -2.68 3.70
C ILE A 68 16.08 -1.52 3.97
N LEU A 69 16.34 -0.34 3.40
CA LEU A 69 15.49 0.84 3.57
C LEU A 69 14.11 0.64 2.96
N GLY A 70 14.04 0.02 1.78
CA GLY A 70 12.78 -0.34 1.14
C GLY A 70 11.96 -1.32 1.96
N GLY A 71 12.58 -2.39 2.48
CA GLY A 71 11.93 -3.36 3.35
C GLY A 71 11.45 -2.76 4.67
N MET A 72 12.24 -1.87 5.29
CA MET A 72 11.84 -1.15 6.49
C MET A 72 10.62 -0.25 6.23
N CYS A 73 10.66 0.55 5.17
CA CYS A 73 9.54 1.42 4.78
C CYS A 73 8.29 0.59 4.41
N GLY A 74 8.46 -0.53 3.70
CA GLY A 74 7.37 -1.44 3.38
C GLY A 74 6.74 -2.08 4.61
N ALA A 75 7.55 -2.55 5.55
CA ALA A 75 7.08 -3.12 6.81
C ALA A 75 6.26 -2.11 7.62
N LEU A 76 6.77 -0.88 7.79
CA LEU A 76 6.07 0.20 8.49
C LEU A 76 4.81 0.61 7.73
N GLY A 77 4.91 0.85 6.43
CA GLY A 77 3.81 1.29 5.58
C GLY A 77 2.63 0.31 5.58
N ASN A 78 2.91 -0.97 5.34
CA ASN A 78 1.87 -2.01 5.36
C ASN A 78 1.30 -2.23 6.78
N SER A 79 2.14 -2.15 7.83
CA SER A 79 1.66 -2.29 9.21
C SER A 79 0.72 -1.15 9.61
N TYR A 80 1.02 0.09 9.23
CA TYR A 80 0.14 1.22 9.45
C TYR A 80 -1.13 1.14 8.58
N LEU A 81 -1.04 0.61 7.35
CA LEU A 81 -2.21 0.36 6.52
C LEU A 81 -3.17 -0.62 7.20
N VAL A 82 -2.69 -1.76 7.67
CA VAL A 82 -3.56 -2.75 8.33
C VAL A 82 -4.11 -2.21 9.65
N LYS A 83 -3.35 -1.38 10.40
CA LYS A 83 -3.88 -0.66 11.57
C LYS A 83 -4.99 0.33 11.19
N ALA A 84 -4.86 1.04 10.08
CA ALA A 84 -5.91 1.92 9.58
C ALA A 84 -7.18 1.13 9.22
N LEU A 85 -7.03 0.01 8.51
CA LEU A 85 -8.14 -0.86 8.09
C LEU A 85 -8.90 -1.49 9.27
N LYS A 86 -8.25 -1.65 10.42
CA LYS A 86 -8.88 -2.23 11.62
C LYS A 86 -10.12 -1.47 12.07
N ASN A 87 -10.07 -0.13 12.04
CA ASN A 87 -11.14 0.72 12.58
C ASN A 87 -11.73 1.65 11.52
N GLY A 88 -11.12 1.76 10.34
CA GLY A 88 -11.52 2.67 9.30
C GLY A 88 -12.34 2.00 8.18
N GLU A 89 -13.11 2.80 7.46
CA GLU A 89 -13.84 2.36 6.27
C GLU A 89 -12.89 2.22 5.08
N LEU A 90 -13.00 1.10 4.34
CA LEU A 90 -12.17 0.84 3.16
C LEU A 90 -12.43 1.87 2.05
N SER A 91 -13.69 2.29 1.90
CA SER A 91 -14.12 3.28 0.92
C SER A 91 -13.64 4.71 1.21
N ILE A 92 -13.17 4.98 2.43
CA ILE A 92 -12.55 6.25 2.83
C ILE A 92 -11.03 6.15 2.77
N LEU A 93 -10.49 5.08 3.35
CA LEU A 93 -9.04 4.90 3.44
C LEU A 93 -8.39 4.66 2.06
N GLY A 94 -9.10 4.03 1.11
CA GLY A 94 -8.63 3.83 -0.26
C GLY A 94 -8.28 5.15 -0.95
N PRO A 95 -9.24 6.09 -1.08
CA PRO A 95 -9.04 7.38 -1.74
C PRO A 95 -7.93 8.25 -1.16
N ILE A 96 -7.67 8.18 0.14
CA ILE A 96 -6.55 8.91 0.77
C ILE A 96 -5.21 8.61 0.06
N ASN A 97 -5.10 7.46 -0.62
CA ASN A 97 -3.90 7.14 -1.38
C ASN A 97 -3.55 8.18 -2.47
N ALA A 98 -4.50 8.93 -3.00
CA ALA A 98 -4.27 9.97 -3.98
C ALA A 98 -3.36 11.10 -3.44
N TYR A 99 -3.33 11.32 -2.13
CA TYR A 99 -2.42 12.27 -1.50
C TYR A 99 -0.94 11.90 -1.65
N LYS A 100 -0.59 10.69 -2.11
CA LYS A 100 0.80 10.37 -2.49
C LYS A 100 1.37 11.33 -3.52
N SER A 101 0.53 11.79 -4.45
CA SER A 101 0.93 12.76 -5.48
C SER A 101 1.25 14.12 -4.88
N VAL A 102 0.44 14.54 -3.88
CA VAL A 102 0.67 15.80 -3.14
C VAL A 102 1.97 15.71 -2.33
N VAL A 103 2.18 14.60 -1.64
CA VAL A 103 3.41 14.35 -0.87
C VAL A 103 4.62 14.37 -1.80
N ALA A 104 4.56 13.70 -2.95
CA ALA A 104 5.65 13.70 -3.93
C ALA A 104 5.95 15.10 -4.47
N LEU A 105 4.92 15.93 -4.70
CA LEU A 105 5.09 17.31 -5.13
C LEU A 105 5.75 18.17 -4.03
N VAL A 106 5.29 18.05 -2.78
CA VAL A 106 5.89 18.77 -1.65
C VAL A 106 7.38 18.42 -1.47
N PHE A 107 7.74 17.13 -1.58
CA PHE A 107 9.15 16.72 -1.54
C PHE A 107 9.94 17.25 -2.75
N GLY A 108 9.35 17.35 -3.93
CA GLY A 108 9.96 18.00 -5.10
C GLY A 108 10.29 19.46 -4.83
N ILE A 109 9.37 20.22 -4.22
CA ILE A 109 9.62 21.62 -3.84
C ILE A 109 10.75 21.72 -2.81
N ILE A 110 10.72 20.90 -1.74
CA ILE A 110 11.67 21.04 -0.60
C ILE A 110 13.07 20.51 -0.97
N LEU A 111 13.16 19.37 -1.66
CA LEU A 111 14.45 18.71 -1.91
C LEU A 111 15.10 19.12 -3.22
N LEU A 112 14.29 19.41 -4.23
CA LEU A 112 14.76 19.72 -5.59
C LEU A 112 14.60 21.20 -5.93
N HIS A 113 14.01 22.01 -5.04
CA HIS A 113 13.68 23.43 -5.25
C HIS A 113 12.85 23.65 -6.53
N GLU A 114 12.04 22.65 -6.92
CA GLU A 114 11.15 22.73 -8.08
C GLU A 114 9.96 23.65 -7.77
N ILE A 115 9.70 24.65 -8.63
CA ILE A 115 8.49 25.46 -8.50
C ILE A 115 7.33 24.67 -9.08
N PRO A 116 6.23 24.48 -8.31
CA PRO A 116 5.08 23.71 -8.80
C PRO A 116 4.46 24.42 -10.03
N SER A 117 4.17 23.65 -11.07
CA SER A 117 3.45 24.15 -12.22
C SER A 117 2.00 24.52 -11.85
N ILE A 118 1.38 25.38 -12.66
CA ILE A 118 -0.05 25.73 -12.50
C ILE A 118 -0.91 24.45 -12.52
N THR A 119 -0.58 23.52 -13.41
CA THR A 119 -1.26 22.22 -13.51
C THR A 119 -1.10 21.40 -12.22
N GLY A 120 0.07 21.43 -11.57
CA GLY A 120 0.29 20.82 -10.27
C GLY A 120 -0.60 21.41 -9.19
N LEU A 121 -0.76 22.73 -9.14
CA LEU A 121 -1.66 23.41 -8.20
C LEU A 121 -3.13 23.05 -8.45
N VAL A 122 -3.57 22.99 -9.71
CA VAL A 122 -4.93 22.54 -10.08
C VAL A 122 -5.16 21.09 -9.59
N GLY A 123 -4.17 20.21 -9.78
CA GLY A 123 -4.26 18.83 -9.29
C GLY A 123 -4.41 18.73 -7.77
N ILE A 124 -3.70 19.57 -6.99
CA ILE A 124 -3.88 19.64 -5.53
C ILE A 124 -5.30 20.08 -5.18
N ILE A 125 -5.82 21.13 -5.81
CA ILE A 125 -7.19 21.61 -5.58
C ILE A 125 -8.20 20.51 -5.86
N LEU A 126 -8.05 19.76 -6.96
CA LEU A 126 -8.94 18.63 -7.27
C LEU A 126 -8.87 17.53 -6.21
N ILE A 127 -7.68 17.19 -5.69
CA ILE A 127 -7.55 16.20 -4.61
C ILE A 127 -8.27 16.69 -3.34
N ILE A 128 -8.12 17.96 -2.98
CA ILE A 128 -8.79 18.53 -1.80
C ILE A 128 -10.31 18.54 -2.01
N CYS A 129 -10.80 19.01 -3.16
CA CYS A 129 -12.22 18.99 -3.50
C CYS A 129 -12.81 17.60 -3.50
N GLY A 130 -12.11 16.62 -4.12
CA GLY A 130 -12.56 15.22 -4.12
C GLY A 130 -12.61 14.62 -2.72
N SER A 131 -11.64 14.95 -1.86
CA SER A 131 -11.64 14.48 -0.47
C SER A 131 -12.78 15.06 0.36
N TYR A 132 -13.24 16.28 0.06
CA TYR A 132 -14.41 16.86 0.68
C TYR A 132 -15.64 15.97 0.50
N PHE A 133 -15.93 15.51 -0.73
CA PHE A 133 -17.06 14.61 -0.98
C PHE A 133 -16.97 13.28 -0.22
N ILE A 134 -15.76 12.78 0.02
CA ILE A 134 -15.55 11.53 0.75
C ILE A 134 -15.74 11.74 2.25
N PHE A 135 -15.13 12.76 2.80
CA PHE A 135 -15.19 13.03 4.25
C PHE A 135 -16.54 13.58 4.69
N ASP A 136 -17.28 14.26 3.81
CA ASP A 136 -18.66 14.70 4.06
C ASP A 136 -19.64 13.53 4.28
N THR A 137 -19.24 12.31 3.93
CA THR A 137 -20.01 11.09 4.24
C THR A 137 -19.89 10.62 5.69
N GLN A 138 -19.01 11.23 6.48
CA GLN A 138 -18.83 10.91 7.90
C GLN A 138 -19.74 11.78 8.78
N GLU A 139 -20.12 11.27 9.95
CA GLU A 139 -20.99 11.95 10.90
C GLU A 139 -20.46 13.35 11.30
N GLU A 140 -19.13 13.51 11.34
CA GLU A 140 -18.47 14.77 11.69
C GLU A 140 -18.35 15.75 10.50
N GLY A 141 -18.77 15.34 9.29
CA GLY A 141 -18.56 16.09 8.06
C GLY A 141 -17.07 16.32 7.73
N PHE A 142 -16.78 17.18 6.76
CA PHE A 142 -15.42 17.61 6.45
C PHE A 142 -14.86 18.54 7.53
N SER A 143 -14.02 18.02 8.40
CA SER A 143 -13.47 18.75 9.55
C SER A 143 -12.00 18.38 9.80
N PHE A 144 -11.20 19.33 10.29
CA PHE A 144 -9.84 19.04 10.76
C PHE A 144 -9.80 18.05 11.93
N LYS A 145 -10.93 17.82 12.63
CA LYS A 145 -11.04 16.77 13.63
C LYS A 145 -10.85 15.37 13.04
N LEU A 146 -11.23 15.15 11.76
CA LEU A 146 -11.00 13.89 11.05
C LEU A 146 -9.52 13.54 10.96
N LEU A 147 -8.63 14.51 10.78
CA LEU A 147 -7.18 14.26 10.74
C LEU A 147 -6.63 13.78 12.10
N LYS A 148 -7.36 14.00 13.20
CA LYS A 148 -7.01 13.49 14.54
C LYS A 148 -7.45 12.04 14.76
N ARG A 149 -8.34 11.50 13.92
CA ARG A 149 -8.78 10.11 14.00
C ARG A 149 -7.58 9.16 13.76
N LYS A 150 -7.48 8.12 14.57
CA LYS A 150 -6.35 7.17 14.54
C LYS A 150 -6.25 6.43 13.21
N ASP A 151 -7.37 6.03 12.61
CA ASP A 151 -7.43 5.34 11.33
C ASP A 151 -6.91 6.22 10.17
N ILE A 152 -7.33 7.48 10.11
CA ILE A 152 -6.86 8.47 9.12
C ILE A 152 -5.36 8.74 9.30
N ARG A 153 -4.89 8.98 10.52
CA ARG A 153 -3.46 9.19 10.80
C ARG A 153 -2.61 7.99 10.40
N TYR A 154 -3.03 6.78 10.75
CA TYR A 154 -2.32 5.57 10.33
C TYR A 154 -2.31 5.42 8.81
N ARG A 155 -3.37 5.83 8.12
CA ARG A 155 -3.42 5.83 6.66
C ARG A 155 -2.42 6.81 6.05
N PHE A 156 -2.26 8.01 6.63
CA PHE A 156 -1.23 8.96 6.19
C PHE A 156 0.19 8.44 6.45
N TYR A 157 0.46 7.82 7.61
CA TYR A 157 1.76 7.18 7.84
C TYR A 157 2.04 6.07 6.82
N ALA A 158 1.05 5.21 6.56
CA ALA A 158 1.15 4.18 5.53
C ALA A 158 1.47 4.76 4.16
N LEU A 159 0.82 5.86 3.78
CA LEU A 159 1.01 6.56 2.51
C LEU A 159 2.45 7.09 2.37
N ILE A 160 2.98 7.76 3.39
CA ILE A 160 4.33 8.32 3.37
C ILE A 160 5.36 7.19 3.24
N PHE A 161 5.31 6.18 4.11
CA PHE A 161 6.26 5.07 4.06
C PHE A 161 6.21 4.30 2.76
N THR A 162 5.02 4.01 2.22
CA THR A 162 4.90 3.29 0.94
C THR A 162 5.22 4.15 -0.28
N ALA A 163 5.21 5.48 -0.16
CA ALA A 163 5.71 6.37 -1.20
C ALA A 163 7.25 6.33 -1.27
N ILE A 164 7.90 6.38 -0.12
CA ILE A 164 9.35 6.26 0.01
C ILE A 164 9.83 4.87 -0.42
N GLU A 165 9.14 3.82 0.02
CA GLU A 165 9.39 2.43 -0.39
C GLU A 165 9.45 2.27 -1.91
N ALA A 166 8.53 2.88 -2.65
CA ALA A 166 8.46 2.76 -4.09
C ALA A 166 9.76 3.21 -4.80
N VAL A 167 10.44 4.22 -4.27
CA VAL A 167 11.73 4.70 -4.79
C VAL A 167 12.82 3.67 -4.55
N PHE A 168 12.91 3.14 -3.34
CA PHE A 168 13.91 2.12 -3.00
C PHE A 168 13.71 0.82 -3.80
N VAL A 169 12.45 0.36 -3.95
CA VAL A 169 12.10 -0.80 -4.77
C VAL A 169 12.53 -0.58 -6.23
N LYS A 170 12.29 0.61 -6.80
CA LYS A 170 12.75 0.95 -8.15
C LYS A 170 14.27 0.88 -8.27
N ASN A 171 15.00 1.42 -7.29
CA ASN A 171 16.47 1.36 -7.30
C ASN A 171 16.98 -0.08 -7.25
N VAL A 172 16.40 -0.95 -6.40
CA VAL A 172 16.78 -2.35 -6.38
C VAL A 172 16.54 -3.01 -7.76
N ILE A 173 15.41 -2.70 -8.43
CA ILE A 173 15.13 -3.23 -9.78
C ILE A 173 16.17 -2.76 -10.79
N LEU A 174 16.62 -1.51 -10.72
CA LEU A 174 17.60 -0.95 -11.65
C LEU A 174 19.00 -1.58 -11.51
N TYR A 175 19.39 -1.95 -10.29
CA TYR A 175 20.68 -2.60 -10.01
C TYR A 175 20.61 -4.13 -10.06
N SER A 176 19.41 -4.72 -10.19
CA SER A 176 19.23 -6.18 -10.29
C SER A 176 18.12 -6.53 -11.29
N ASP A 177 17.07 -7.18 -10.82
CA ASP A 177 15.89 -7.52 -11.61
C ASP A 177 14.60 -7.54 -10.76
N VAL A 178 13.47 -7.81 -11.42
CA VAL A 178 12.14 -7.89 -10.80
C VAL A 178 12.07 -8.97 -9.71
N LYS A 179 12.72 -10.14 -9.92
CA LYS A 179 12.67 -11.30 -9.01
C LYS A 179 13.51 -11.03 -7.76
N ILE A 180 14.71 -10.51 -7.93
CA ILE A 180 15.61 -10.14 -6.83
C ILE A 180 15.00 -9.03 -5.98
N SER A 181 14.41 -8.01 -6.60
CA SER A 181 13.70 -6.95 -5.88
C SER A 181 12.51 -7.50 -5.07
N PHE A 182 11.74 -8.44 -5.63
CA PHE A 182 10.65 -9.09 -4.92
C PHE A 182 11.13 -9.94 -3.73
N MET A 183 12.21 -10.68 -3.92
CA MET A 183 12.84 -11.49 -2.87
C MET A 183 13.32 -10.61 -1.70
N PHE A 184 14.07 -9.54 -1.98
CA PHE A 184 14.54 -8.63 -0.94
C PHE A 184 13.39 -7.92 -0.22
N TRP A 185 12.37 -7.48 -0.97
CA TRP A 185 11.18 -6.86 -0.39
C TRP A 185 10.46 -7.80 0.59
N SER A 186 10.31 -9.07 0.21
CA SER A 186 9.69 -10.09 1.06
C SER A 186 10.54 -10.38 2.30
N PHE A 187 11.83 -10.59 2.12
CA PHE A 187 12.77 -10.94 3.19
C PHE A 187 12.93 -9.82 4.21
N PHE A 188 13.27 -8.60 3.79
CA PHE A 188 13.41 -7.48 4.71
C PHE A 188 12.07 -7.05 5.29
N GLY A 189 10.97 -7.16 4.55
CA GLY A 189 9.63 -6.98 5.08
C GLY A 189 9.34 -7.95 6.23
N MET A 190 9.72 -9.24 6.11
CA MET A 190 9.61 -10.24 7.18
C MET A 190 10.47 -9.85 8.40
N VAL A 191 11.74 -9.51 8.19
CA VAL A 191 12.66 -9.14 9.28
C VAL A 191 12.11 -7.95 10.08
N PHE A 192 11.76 -6.86 9.39
CA PHE A 192 11.31 -5.65 10.09
C PHE A 192 9.91 -5.81 10.71
N THR A 193 8.97 -6.53 10.08
CA THR A 193 7.69 -6.82 10.73
C THR A 193 7.85 -7.76 11.90
N GLY A 194 8.81 -8.70 11.85
CA GLY A 194 9.19 -9.53 12.98
C GLY A 194 9.68 -8.70 14.17
N ILE A 195 10.61 -7.77 13.94
CA ILE A 195 11.09 -6.84 14.98
C ILE A 195 9.94 -6.03 15.59
N LEU A 196 9.00 -5.51 14.74
CA LEU A 196 7.83 -4.78 15.22
C LEU A 196 6.83 -5.65 15.99
N LEU A 197 6.84 -6.95 15.77
CA LEU A 197 5.97 -7.90 16.46
C LEU A 197 6.54 -8.31 17.83
N LEU A 198 7.87 -8.36 18.03
CA LEU A 198 8.53 -8.82 19.25
C LEU A 198 7.93 -8.26 20.55
N PRO A 199 7.70 -6.93 20.70
CA PRO A 199 7.15 -6.37 21.94
C PRO A 199 5.72 -6.83 22.26
N LYS A 200 5.03 -7.45 21.28
CA LYS A 200 3.62 -7.88 21.39
C LYS A 200 3.45 -9.38 21.57
N LEU A 201 4.53 -10.15 21.45
CA LEU A 201 4.50 -11.61 21.64
C LEU A 201 4.10 -12.03 23.05
N THR A 202 4.23 -11.13 24.04
CA THR A 202 3.78 -11.36 25.42
C THR A 202 2.26 -11.46 25.54
N ASN A 203 1.49 -10.96 24.59
CA ASN A 203 0.03 -11.06 24.55
C ASN A 203 -0.43 -12.11 23.51
N LEU A 204 -0.32 -13.38 23.89
CA LEU A 204 -0.61 -14.57 23.06
C LEU A 204 -2.08 -14.77 22.67
N THR A 205 -2.99 -13.89 23.07
CA THR A 205 -4.43 -14.00 22.74
C THR A 205 -4.71 -14.10 21.23
N SER A 206 -3.94 -13.40 20.41
CA SER A 206 -4.08 -13.45 18.94
C SER A 206 -3.66 -14.80 18.35
N LEU A 207 -2.66 -15.47 18.92
CA LEU A 207 -2.20 -16.81 18.49
C LEU A 207 -3.23 -17.89 18.85
N ASN A 208 -3.82 -17.82 20.05
CA ASN A 208 -4.87 -18.75 20.45
C ASN A 208 -6.12 -18.62 19.58
N GLN A 209 -6.48 -17.41 19.14
CA GLN A 209 -7.60 -17.19 18.21
C GLN A 209 -7.34 -17.81 16.82
N ILE A 210 -6.10 -17.78 16.33
CA ILE A 210 -5.73 -18.47 15.08
C ILE A 210 -5.94 -19.98 15.21
N LEU A 211 -5.69 -20.55 16.38
CA LEU A 211 -5.84 -21.98 16.64
C LEU A 211 -7.30 -22.43 16.74
N THR A 212 -8.21 -21.55 17.18
CA THR A 212 -9.63 -21.89 17.40
C THR A 212 -10.50 -21.71 16.16
N THR A 213 -10.18 -20.76 15.25
CA THR A 213 -10.98 -20.47 14.03
C THR A 213 -10.20 -20.85 12.76
N LYS A 214 -9.58 -22.05 12.75
CA LYS A 214 -8.51 -22.47 11.82
C LYS A 214 -8.82 -22.24 10.33
N LYS A 215 -9.96 -22.68 9.82
CA LYS A 215 -10.22 -22.71 8.37
C LYS A 215 -10.40 -21.31 7.77
N PHE A 216 -11.20 -20.45 8.38
CA PHE A 216 -11.44 -19.09 7.87
C PHE A 216 -10.16 -18.24 7.87
N ILE A 217 -9.44 -18.21 9.01
CA ILE A 217 -8.24 -17.41 9.17
C ILE A 217 -7.15 -17.90 8.22
N PHE A 218 -6.93 -19.21 8.14
CA PHE A 218 -5.94 -19.81 7.25
C PHE A 218 -6.23 -19.45 5.77
N THR A 219 -7.49 -19.60 5.33
CA THR A 219 -7.88 -19.24 3.97
C THR A 219 -7.62 -17.76 3.67
N ARG A 220 -7.95 -16.85 4.62
CA ARG A 220 -7.72 -15.42 4.43
C ARG A 220 -6.24 -15.06 4.41
N LEU A 221 -5.43 -15.68 5.26
CA LEU A 221 -3.97 -15.49 5.25
C LEU A 221 -3.37 -15.97 3.92
N LEU A 222 -3.78 -17.13 3.42
CA LEU A 222 -3.33 -17.62 2.12
C LEU A 222 -3.71 -16.66 0.98
N LEU A 223 -4.94 -16.16 0.97
CA LEU A 223 -5.41 -15.18 -0.01
C LEU A 223 -4.64 -13.86 0.09
N ILE A 224 -4.28 -13.40 1.29
CA ILE A 224 -3.42 -12.23 1.47
C ILE A 224 -2.04 -12.48 0.86
N ILE A 225 -1.41 -13.63 1.13
CA ILE A 225 -0.10 -13.99 0.57
C ILE A 225 -0.16 -13.97 -0.96
N LEU A 226 -1.16 -14.59 -1.57
CA LEU A 226 -1.35 -14.63 -3.02
C LEU A 226 -1.59 -13.23 -3.60
N CYS A 227 -2.49 -12.46 -3.00
CA CYS A 227 -2.82 -11.11 -3.47
C CYS A 227 -1.64 -10.15 -3.29
N MET A 228 -0.97 -10.15 -2.15
CA MET A 228 0.18 -9.26 -1.91
C MET A 228 1.38 -9.65 -2.75
N GLY A 229 1.64 -10.96 -2.94
CA GLY A 229 2.65 -11.45 -3.86
C GLY A 229 2.38 -11.03 -5.31
N GLY A 230 1.17 -11.26 -5.79
CA GLY A 230 0.75 -10.82 -7.13
C GLY A 230 0.82 -9.30 -7.30
N MET A 231 0.34 -8.54 -6.31
CA MET A 231 0.41 -7.07 -6.28
C MET A 231 1.85 -6.59 -6.39
N GLN A 232 2.78 -7.15 -5.59
CA GLN A 232 4.17 -6.68 -5.56
C GLN A 232 4.95 -7.09 -6.81
N ILE A 233 4.77 -8.32 -7.31
CA ILE A 233 5.40 -8.75 -8.57
C ILE A 233 4.93 -7.85 -9.72
N CYS A 234 3.63 -7.59 -9.82
CA CYS A 234 3.09 -6.70 -10.85
C CYS A 234 3.59 -5.26 -10.68
N THR A 235 3.72 -4.75 -9.46
CA THR A 235 4.34 -3.45 -9.18
C THR A 235 5.77 -3.40 -9.69
N ASN A 236 6.58 -4.43 -9.41
CA ASN A 236 7.97 -4.51 -9.87
C ASN A 236 8.06 -4.59 -11.41
N ILE A 237 7.17 -5.34 -12.07
CA ILE A 237 7.08 -5.39 -13.54
C ILE A 237 6.74 -4.01 -14.12
N VAL A 238 5.82 -3.28 -13.53
CA VAL A 238 5.45 -1.93 -13.97
C VAL A 238 6.63 -0.96 -13.76
N PHE A 239 7.26 -0.99 -12.59
CA PHE A 239 8.40 -0.14 -12.29
C PHE A 239 9.65 -0.47 -13.12
N SER A 240 9.83 -1.72 -13.58
CA SER A 240 10.93 -2.05 -14.51
C SER A 240 10.76 -1.40 -15.89
N ARG A 241 9.52 -1.05 -16.27
CA ARG A 241 9.16 -0.60 -17.63
C ARG A 241 8.79 0.86 -17.75
N MET A 242 8.50 1.54 -16.63
CA MET A 242 8.12 2.95 -16.62
C MET A 242 8.60 3.66 -15.35
N ASN A 243 8.52 4.98 -15.35
CA ASN A 243 8.82 5.79 -14.18
C ASN A 243 7.85 5.48 -13.03
N VAL A 244 8.36 5.51 -11.78
CA VAL A 244 7.58 5.25 -10.56
C VAL A 244 6.34 6.12 -10.50
N SER A 245 6.47 7.40 -10.85
CA SER A 245 5.36 8.37 -10.82
C SER A 245 4.20 7.94 -11.71
N TYR A 246 4.48 7.51 -12.96
CA TYR A 246 3.43 7.04 -13.88
C TYR A 246 2.78 5.75 -13.38
N GLY A 247 3.58 4.80 -12.87
CA GLY A 247 3.06 3.59 -12.25
C GLY A 247 2.14 3.89 -11.08
N LEU A 248 2.56 4.79 -10.18
CA LEU A 248 1.75 5.20 -9.02
C LEU A 248 0.46 5.91 -9.43
N ALA A 249 0.46 6.73 -10.52
CA ALA A 249 -0.75 7.34 -11.05
C ALA A 249 -1.78 6.29 -11.50
N LEU A 250 -1.33 5.33 -12.32
CA LEU A 250 -2.20 4.26 -12.80
C LEU A 250 -2.73 3.39 -11.64
N PHE A 251 -1.94 3.21 -10.60
CA PHE A 251 -2.34 2.47 -9.40
C PHE A 251 -3.44 3.17 -8.59
N GLN A 252 -3.67 4.48 -8.76
CA GLN A 252 -4.78 5.18 -8.12
C GLN A 252 -6.15 4.64 -8.55
N LEU A 253 -6.26 4.00 -9.72
CA LEU A 253 -7.50 3.35 -10.15
C LEU A 253 -7.97 2.26 -9.16
N SER A 254 -7.05 1.69 -8.35
CA SER A 254 -7.42 0.77 -7.25
C SER A 254 -8.33 1.41 -6.19
N THR A 255 -8.36 2.72 -6.14
CA THR A 255 -9.21 3.50 -5.23
C THR A 255 -10.69 3.29 -5.50
N ILE A 256 -11.10 3.36 -6.78
CA ILE A 256 -12.49 3.09 -7.19
C ILE A 256 -12.90 1.69 -6.77
N LEU A 257 -12.03 0.71 -7.05
CA LEU A 257 -12.29 -0.68 -6.68
C LEU A 257 -12.39 -0.85 -5.15
N SER A 258 -11.54 -0.15 -4.38
CA SER A 258 -11.59 -0.18 -2.90
C SER A 258 -12.90 0.39 -2.36
N VAL A 259 -13.43 1.46 -2.97
CA VAL A 259 -14.74 2.04 -2.60
C VAL A 259 -15.86 1.03 -2.89
N PHE A 260 -15.85 0.42 -4.07
CA PHE A 260 -16.85 -0.60 -4.44
C PHE A 260 -16.79 -1.81 -3.51
N LEU A 261 -15.60 -2.34 -3.21
CA LEU A 261 -15.42 -3.48 -2.30
C LEU A 261 -15.80 -3.14 -0.85
N GLY A 262 -15.58 -1.90 -0.41
CA GLY A 262 -16.05 -1.41 0.88
C GLY A 262 -17.57 -1.53 1.02
N TRP A 263 -18.29 -1.10 0.00
CA TRP A 263 -19.73 -1.27 -0.06
C TRP A 263 -20.14 -2.75 -0.12
N HIS A 264 -19.54 -3.51 -1.02
CA HIS A 264 -19.94 -4.91 -1.25
C HIS A 264 -19.70 -5.81 -0.03
N TYR A 265 -18.49 -5.77 0.55
CA TYR A 265 -18.09 -6.67 1.65
C TYR A 265 -18.43 -6.15 3.04
N PHE A 266 -18.45 -4.85 3.24
CA PHE A 266 -18.62 -4.23 4.58
C PHE A 266 -19.89 -3.40 4.70
N LYS A 267 -20.72 -3.32 3.63
CA LYS A 267 -21.98 -2.55 3.59
C LYS A 267 -21.79 -1.07 3.95
N GLU A 268 -20.63 -0.52 3.56
CA GLU A 268 -20.31 0.89 3.80
C GLU A 268 -21.29 1.78 3.04
N GLN A 269 -21.71 2.90 3.64
CA GLN A 269 -22.81 3.74 3.14
C GLN A 269 -22.31 4.85 2.21
N GLN A 270 -23.25 5.55 1.55
CA GLN A 270 -23.03 6.73 0.71
C GLN A 270 -22.03 6.51 -0.43
N ILE A 271 -22.09 5.35 -1.07
CA ILE A 271 -21.14 4.90 -2.09
C ILE A 271 -21.00 5.87 -3.27
N LEU A 272 -22.10 6.48 -3.73
CA LEU A 272 -22.08 7.40 -4.88
C LEU A 272 -21.23 8.65 -4.60
N LYS A 273 -21.38 9.27 -3.43
CA LYS A 273 -20.54 10.41 -3.03
C LYS A 273 -19.06 10.02 -2.96
N LYS A 274 -18.77 8.84 -2.38
CA LYS A 274 -17.40 8.32 -2.27
C LYS A 274 -16.80 7.98 -3.63
N LEU A 275 -17.55 7.43 -4.57
CA LEU A 275 -17.11 7.18 -5.95
C LEU A 275 -16.83 8.48 -6.68
N LEU A 276 -17.71 9.46 -6.59
CA LEU A 276 -17.54 10.77 -7.21
C LEU A 276 -16.28 11.46 -6.66
N GLY A 277 -16.14 11.55 -5.34
CA GLY A 277 -14.96 12.11 -4.70
C GLY A 277 -13.67 11.39 -5.10
N SER A 278 -13.69 10.05 -5.14
CA SER A 278 -12.54 9.24 -5.56
C SER A 278 -12.14 9.51 -7.00
N SER A 279 -13.11 9.66 -7.90
CA SER A 279 -12.85 9.96 -9.31
C SER A 279 -12.19 11.33 -9.47
N ILE A 280 -12.68 12.34 -8.77
CA ILE A 280 -12.07 13.69 -8.77
C ILE A 280 -10.64 13.63 -8.23
N MET A 281 -10.39 12.92 -7.11
CA MET A 281 -9.05 12.77 -6.54
C MET A 281 -8.10 12.06 -7.49
N ILE A 282 -8.56 11.03 -8.23
CA ILE A 282 -7.75 10.33 -9.23
C ILE A 282 -7.35 11.26 -10.37
N VAL A 283 -8.28 12.05 -10.89
CA VAL A 283 -7.99 13.04 -11.93
C VAL A 283 -6.95 14.04 -11.44
N GLY A 284 -7.11 14.57 -10.23
CA GLY A 284 -6.11 15.46 -9.62
C GLY A 284 -4.73 14.81 -9.48
N ALA A 285 -4.67 13.55 -9.02
CA ALA A 285 -3.41 12.81 -8.89
C ALA A 285 -2.74 12.56 -10.24
N ILE A 286 -3.51 12.25 -11.28
CA ILE A 286 -3.00 12.08 -12.66
C ILE A 286 -2.42 13.38 -13.19
N ILE A 287 -3.14 14.50 -13.02
CA ILE A 287 -2.67 15.82 -13.46
C ILE A 287 -1.33 16.18 -12.81
N ILE A 288 -1.18 16.03 -11.49
CA ILE A 288 0.08 16.30 -10.78
C ILE A 288 1.24 15.48 -11.37
N ILE A 289 0.99 14.24 -11.75
CA ILE A 289 2.05 13.30 -12.14
C ILE A 289 2.39 13.42 -13.62
N LEU A 290 1.40 13.65 -14.50
CA LEU A 290 1.59 13.64 -15.95
C LEU A 290 1.89 15.03 -16.53
N CYS A 291 1.48 16.09 -15.85
CA CYS A 291 1.64 17.48 -16.34
C CYS A 291 2.79 18.22 -15.62
N LYS A 292 3.82 17.48 -15.18
CA LYS A 292 5.05 18.00 -14.59
C LYS A 292 5.92 18.68 -15.62
#